data_8e20594075c46cd3ebe52635c00381f1
#
_entry.id   8e20594075c46cd3ebe52635c00381f1
#
_cell.length_a   1.000
_cell.length_b   1.000
_cell.length_c   1.000
_cell.angle_alpha   90.00
_cell.angle_beta   90.00
_cell.angle_gamma   90.00
#
_symmetry.space_group_name_H-M   'P 1'
#
loop_
_entity.id
_entity.type
_entity.pdbx_description
1 polymer ?
#
loop_
_entity_poly.entity_id
_entity_poly.type
_entity_poly.pdbx_seq_one_letter_code
_entity_poly.pdbx_strand_id
1 'polypeptide(L)'
;MRDIPDETPVTALSIPGTHNSACIGGPLGFGQTQNLDLSHQLLAGIRFFDLRLAHYQDDLFVHHDVLHMEKCYAEVLDICSDFLGRFPSEAIFMSVKEEDRLDSSLGRFAPSELLGKNKADSDNWVIRSDSFEEVFKARTWQHLQDASLFYNFAAPNPGGSETTASALTPETTLEDVRGKIVLLRRFEGSDDVGVDLTYWPENQTFRSAAIPAYDVHDRYQGLKDEEKYELVVAHLEEAKKGDLKDLYITFSSAVGLKAHGYAEVINPRLNDYLVESAKGRVGIIAIDFFEEPPELVSNVIKMN
;
A
#
# COMPACT_ATOMS: atom_id res chain seq x y z
N MET A 1 0.95 16.70 4.89
CA MET A 1 0.02 17.29 3.91
C MET A 1 -0.54 18.66 4.33
N ARG A 2 -0.45 19.02 5.61
CA ARG A 2 -1.00 20.28 6.16
C ARG A 2 -0.61 21.53 5.36
N ASP A 3 0.63 21.60 4.88
CA ASP A 3 1.16 22.80 4.21
C ASP A 3 0.98 22.80 2.67
N ILE A 4 0.29 21.80 2.14
CA ILE A 4 -0.08 21.70 0.72
C ILE A 4 -1.47 22.33 0.55
N PRO A 5 -1.67 23.17 -0.50
CA PRO A 5 -2.98 23.79 -0.76
C PRO A 5 -4.11 22.77 -0.90
N ASP A 6 -5.28 23.09 -0.38
CA ASP A 6 -6.45 22.22 -0.35
C ASP A 6 -6.95 21.83 -1.75
N GLU A 7 -6.83 22.75 -2.71
CA GLU A 7 -7.23 22.58 -4.11
C GLU A 7 -6.25 21.72 -4.93
N THR A 8 -5.15 21.23 -4.35
CA THR A 8 -4.17 20.39 -5.06
C THR A 8 -4.80 19.05 -5.42
N PRO A 9 -4.84 18.66 -6.70
CA PRO A 9 -5.32 17.33 -7.10
C PRO A 9 -4.49 16.24 -6.43
N VAL A 10 -5.14 15.19 -5.93
CA VAL A 10 -4.42 14.10 -5.24
C VAL A 10 -3.46 13.35 -6.17
N THR A 11 -3.75 13.35 -7.47
CA THR A 11 -2.88 12.78 -8.51
C THR A 11 -1.62 13.62 -8.76
N ALA A 12 -1.60 14.88 -8.32
CA ALA A 12 -0.47 15.78 -8.45
C ALA A 12 0.51 15.73 -7.26
N LEU A 13 0.21 14.90 -6.26
CA LEU A 13 1.03 14.81 -5.04
C LEU A 13 2.27 13.92 -5.23
N SER A 14 3.31 14.24 -4.46
CA SER A 14 4.47 13.39 -4.20
C SER A 14 4.30 12.76 -2.82
N ILE A 15 4.10 11.44 -2.77
CA ILE A 15 3.67 10.74 -1.57
C ILE A 15 4.70 9.67 -1.20
N PRO A 16 5.39 9.81 -0.04
CA PRO A 16 6.22 8.73 0.45
C PRO A 16 5.34 7.58 0.95
N GLY A 17 5.70 6.39 0.57
CA GLY A 17 5.00 5.15 0.91
C GLY A 17 5.96 4.02 1.23
N THR A 18 5.40 2.91 1.69
CA THR A 18 6.15 1.70 2.00
C THR A 18 5.58 0.51 1.23
N HIS A 19 6.47 -0.36 0.74
CA HIS A 19 6.13 -1.65 0.15
C HIS A 19 5.92 -2.67 1.26
N ASN A 20 4.91 -3.55 1.12
CA ASN A 20 4.56 -4.53 2.17
C ASN A 20 4.59 -3.90 3.57
N SER A 21 3.83 -2.82 3.74
CA SER A 21 3.99 -1.84 4.82
C SER A 21 3.94 -2.42 6.23
N ALA A 22 3.20 -3.51 6.43
CA ALA A 22 3.05 -4.15 7.74
C ALA A 22 3.97 -5.36 7.94
N CYS A 23 4.91 -5.62 7.02
CA CYS A 23 5.83 -6.75 7.10
C CYS A 23 7.08 -6.39 7.91
N ILE A 24 6.95 -6.48 9.24
CA ILE A 24 7.96 -6.15 10.23
C ILE A 24 8.45 -7.43 10.87
N GLY A 25 9.74 -7.71 10.75
CA GLY A 25 10.30 -8.97 11.22
C GLY A 25 9.98 -10.14 10.30
N GLY A 26 9.96 -11.31 10.86
CA GLY A 26 9.78 -12.58 10.16
C GLY A 26 10.91 -13.54 10.51
N PRO A 27 10.72 -14.87 10.29
CA PRO A 27 11.72 -15.86 10.64
C PRO A 27 13.06 -15.57 9.96
N LEU A 28 14.12 -15.33 10.73
CA LEU A 28 15.45 -15.00 10.22
C LEU A 28 15.52 -13.77 9.29
N GLY A 29 14.52 -12.85 9.37
CA GLY A 29 14.41 -11.67 8.50
C GLY A 29 13.88 -11.97 7.10
N PHE A 30 13.36 -13.16 6.84
CA PHE A 30 12.63 -13.46 5.61
C PHE A 30 11.25 -12.79 5.65
N GLY A 31 10.88 -12.15 4.54
CA GLY A 31 9.62 -11.41 4.43
C GLY A 31 9.63 -10.03 5.08
N GLN A 32 10.70 -9.63 5.77
CA GLN A 32 10.82 -8.30 6.35
C GLN A 32 11.12 -7.27 5.25
N THR A 33 10.28 -6.24 5.19
CA THR A 33 10.43 -5.09 4.28
C THR A 33 10.53 -3.77 5.03
N GLN A 34 10.16 -3.76 6.32
CA GLN A 34 10.19 -2.57 7.16
C GLN A 34 10.77 -2.89 8.55
N ASN A 35 11.45 -1.93 9.17
CA ASN A 35 11.90 -2.03 10.57
C ASN A 35 10.90 -1.39 11.53
N LEU A 36 10.15 -0.40 11.07
CA LEU A 36 9.24 0.41 11.89
C LEU A 36 7.78 0.02 11.64
N ASP A 37 7.00 -0.04 12.71
CA ASP A 37 5.57 -0.31 12.62
C ASP A 37 4.79 0.82 11.93
N LEU A 38 3.54 0.56 11.56
CA LEU A 38 2.71 1.50 10.81
C LEU A 38 2.51 2.84 11.54
N SER A 39 2.45 2.84 12.89
CA SER A 39 2.33 4.07 13.66
C SER A 39 3.57 4.94 13.51
N HIS A 40 4.75 4.35 13.60
CA HIS A 40 6.02 5.05 13.41
C HIS A 40 6.21 5.48 11.95
N GLN A 41 5.78 4.67 10.98
CA GLN A 41 5.78 5.03 9.57
C GLN A 41 4.94 6.30 9.31
N LEU A 42 3.71 6.36 9.85
CA LEU A 42 2.85 7.56 9.75
C LEU A 42 3.47 8.79 10.39
N LEU A 43 4.09 8.63 11.58
CA LEU A 43 4.78 9.73 12.26
C LEU A 43 6.03 10.20 11.50
N ALA A 44 6.70 9.30 10.78
CA ALA A 44 7.84 9.63 9.91
C ALA A 44 7.43 10.35 8.60
N GLY A 45 6.14 10.37 8.27
CA GLY A 45 5.63 11.05 7.06
C GLY A 45 5.13 10.13 5.95
N ILE A 46 5.15 8.82 6.15
CA ILE A 46 4.57 7.86 5.20
C ILE A 46 3.06 8.10 5.09
N ARG A 47 2.54 8.11 3.86
CA ARG A 47 1.11 8.33 3.55
C ARG A 47 0.57 7.35 2.51
N PHE A 48 1.39 6.40 2.07
CA PHE A 48 0.92 5.28 1.26
C PHE A 48 1.32 3.98 1.93
N PHE A 49 0.34 3.08 2.08
CA PHE A 49 0.54 1.72 2.55
C PHE A 49 0.23 0.72 1.45
N ASP A 50 1.13 -0.23 1.22
CA ASP A 50 0.90 -1.44 0.44
C ASP A 50 0.61 -2.58 1.43
N LEU A 51 -0.67 -2.90 1.59
CA LEU A 51 -1.12 -3.98 2.45
C LEU A 51 -1.46 -5.20 1.62
N ARG A 52 -0.98 -6.35 2.08
CA ARG A 52 -1.31 -7.65 1.53
C ARG A 52 -2.02 -8.46 2.57
N LEU A 53 -3.23 -8.88 2.26
CA LEU A 53 -4.14 -9.52 3.21
C LEU A 53 -4.55 -10.88 2.70
N ALA A 54 -4.52 -11.88 3.57
CA ALA A 54 -5.11 -13.19 3.33
C ALA A 54 -6.38 -13.35 4.17
N HIS A 55 -7.39 -13.95 3.58
CA HIS A 55 -8.64 -14.27 4.23
C HIS A 55 -8.53 -15.59 5.00
N TYR A 56 -8.84 -15.56 6.29
CA TYR A 56 -8.89 -16.75 7.15
C TYR A 56 -10.04 -16.66 8.14
N GLN A 57 -10.93 -17.66 8.16
CA GLN A 57 -12.06 -17.78 9.11
C GLN A 57 -12.90 -16.49 9.27
N ASP A 58 -13.28 -15.82 8.20
CA ASP A 58 -14.01 -14.54 8.22
C ASP A 58 -13.20 -13.37 8.78
N ASP A 59 -11.86 -13.47 8.84
CA ASP A 59 -11.00 -12.37 9.23
C ASP A 59 -9.88 -12.17 8.20
N LEU A 60 -9.24 -11.01 8.25
CA LEU A 60 -8.18 -10.62 7.32
C LEU A 60 -6.89 -10.42 8.10
N PHE A 61 -5.85 -11.10 7.65
CA PHE A 61 -4.52 -11.04 8.26
C PHE A 61 -3.48 -10.56 7.27
N VAL A 62 -2.50 -9.83 7.79
CA VAL A 62 -1.36 -9.39 6.98
C VAL A 62 -0.50 -10.58 6.61
N HIS A 63 -0.21 -10.68 5.32
CA HIS A 63 0.64 -11.71 4.75
C HIS A 63 1.75 -11.09 3.90
N HIS A 64 2.86 -11.81 3.79
CA HIS A 64 3.88 -11.61 2.78
C HIS A 64 4.07 -12.92 2.04
N ASP A 65 3.47 -13.05 0.88
CA ASP A 65 3.37 -14.32 0.16
C ASP A 65 2.77 -15.40 1.11
N VAL A 66 3.48 -16.45 1.39
CA VAL A 66 3.06 -17.55 2.28
C VAL A 66 3.27 -17.27 3.77
N LEU A 67 3.89 -16.15 4.14
CA LEU A 67 4.24 -15.83 5.52
C LEU A 67 3.14 -15.00 6.20
N HIS A 68 2.57 -15.53 7.28
CA HIS A 68 1.70 -14.77 8.18
C HIS A 68 2.52 -13.83 9.05
N MET A 69 2.15 -12.53 9.08
CA MET A 69 2.92 -11.47 9.74
C MET A 69 2.40 -11.11 11.14
N GLU A 70 1.61 -12.00 11.76
CA GLU A 70 1.08 -11.86 13.13
C GLU A 70 0.29 -10.55 13.39
N LYS A 71 -0.26 -9.92 12.34
CA LYS A 71 -1.05 -8.70 12.44
C LYS A 71 -2.38 -8.87 11.70
N CYS A 72 -3.48 -8.43 12.32
CA CYS A 72 -4.79 -8.43 11.67
C CYS A 72 -5.12 -7.06 11.03
N TYR A 73 -6.05 -7.08 10.09
CA TYR A 73 -6.50 -5.88 9.40
C TYR A 73 -7.15 -4.86 10.35
N ALA A 74 -7.86 -5.33 11.38
CA ALA A 74 -8.47 -4.48 12.40
C ALA A 74 -7.43 -3.59 13.10
N GLU A 75 -6.26 -4.14 13.46
CA GLU A 75 -5.17 -3.36 14.07
C GLU A 75 -4.63 -2.28 13.13
N VAL A 76 -4.62 -2.55 11.81
CA VAL A 76 -4.24 -1.54 10.81
C VAL A 76 -5.25 -0.40 10.77
N LEU A 77 -6.55 -0.72 10.84
CA LEU A 77 -7.62 0.26 10.88
C LEU A 77 -7.56 1.14 12.14
N ASP A 78 -7.28 0.55 13.31
CA ASP A 78 -7.09 1.30 14.56
C ASP A 78 -5.97 2.34 14.43
N ILE A 79 -4.82 1.91 13.93
CA ILE A 79 -3.65 2.78 13.74
C ILE A 79 -3.99 3.93 12.79
N CYS A 80 -4.66 3.66 11.67
CA CYS A 80 -5.04 4.69 10.71
C CYS A 80 -6.08 5.65 11.29
N SER A 81 -7.10 5.12 11.98
CA SER A 81 -8.15 5.91 12.63
C SER A 81 -7.59 6.85 13.70
N ASP A 82 -6.75 6.31 14.59
CA ASP A 82 -6.08 7.10 15.64
C ASP A 82 -5.20 8.20 15.03
N PHE A 83 -4.45 7.87 13.99
CA PHE A 83 -3.60 8.85 13.32
C PHE A 83 -4.41 9.98 12.67
N LEU A 84 -5.42 9.64 11.87
CA LEU A 84 -6.25 10.63 11.17
C LEU A 84 -7.10 11.45 12.14
N GLY A 85 -7.56 10.86 13.25
CA GLY A 85 -8.23 11.59 14.33
C GLY A 85 -7.33 12.63 15.00
N ARG A 86 -6.04 12.36 15.13
CA ARG A 86 -5.05 13.30 15.70
C ARG A 86 -4.54 14.33 14.67
N PHE A 87 -4.53 13.95 13.40
CA PHE A 87 -3.99 14.76 12.30
C PHE A 87 -5.00 14.85 11.14
N PRO A 88 -6.13 15.53 11.34
CA PRO A 88 -7.24 15.55 10.36
C PRO A 88 -6.90 16.26 9.04
N SER A 89 -5.78 16.97 8.97
CA SER A 89 -5.26 17.57 7.74
C SER A 89 -4.52 16.59 6.84
N GLU A 90 -4.26 15.37 7.33
CA GLU A 90 -3.54 14.33 6.59
C GLU A 90 -4.53 13.41 5.86
N ALA A 91 -4.03 12.66 4.90
CA ALA A 91 -4.76 11.58 4.22
C ALA A 91 -3.84 10.36 4.10
N ILE A 92 -4.41 9.16 4.02
CA ILE A 92 -3.69 7.90 3.83
C ILE A 92 -4.17 7.26 2.54
N PHE A 93 -3.25 6.91 1.65
CA PHE A 93 -3.53 6.07 0.49
C PHE A 93 -3.21 4.62 0.88
N MET A 94 -4.17 3.73 0.71
CA MET A 94 -4.06 2.35 1.15
C MET A 94 -4.30 1.42 -0.04
N SER A 95 -3.24 0.81 -0.55
CA SER A 95 -3.34 -0.30 -1.49
C SER A 95 -3.62 -1.58 -0.73
N VAL A 96 -4.68 -2.29 -1.09
CA VAL A 96 -5.02 -3.59 -0.51
C VAL A 96 -5.01 -4.64 -1.59
N LYS A 97 -4.06 -5.58 -1.48
CA LYS A 97 -3.96 -6.76 -2.35
C LYS A 97 -4.45 -7.99 -1.60
N GLU A 98 -5.32 -8.77 -2.25
CA GLU A 98 -5.59 -10.13 -1.79
C GLU A 98 -4.38 -11.00 -2.11
N GLU A 99 -3.79 -11.62 -1.09
CA GLU A 99 -2.79 -12.65 -1.28
C GLU A 99 -3.48 -13.99 -1.51
N ASP A 100 -3.00 -14.70 -2.52
CA ASP A 100 -3.48 -16.03 -2.82
C ASP A 100 -3.33 -16.93 -1.60
N ARG A 101 -4.40 -17.67 -1.31
CA ARG A 101 -4.35 -18.71 -0.29
C ARG A 101 -3.24 -19.67 -0.66
N LEU A 102 -2.44 -20.03 0.32
CA LEU A 102 -1.47 -21.12 0.20
C LEU A 102 -2.06 -22.26 -0.64
N ASP A 103 -1.54 -22.44 -1.84
CA ASP A 103 -1.72 -23.74 -2.50
C ASP A 103 -1.20 -24.78 -1.50
N SER A 104 -2.09 -25.69 -1.13
CA SER A 104 -1.83 -26.75 -0.16
C SER A 104 -0.56 -27.57 -0.45
N SER A 105 0.02 -27.41 -1.63
CA SER A 105 1.28 -28.01 -2.05
C SER A 105 2.52 -27.33 -1.47
N LEU A 106 2.53 -25.99 -1.34
CA LEU A 106 3.64 -25.22 -0.76
C LEU A 106 3.61 -25.22 0.77
N GLY A 107 2.42 -25.22 1.39
CA GLY A 107 2.28 -25.30 2.83
C GLY A 107 2.82 -26.59 3.45
N ARG A 108 3.06 -27.64 2.65
CA ARG A 108 3.69 -28.87 3.10
C ARG A 108 5.21 -28.78 3.23
N PHE A 109 5.83 -27.81 2.61
CA PHE A 109 7.30 -27.65 2.56
C PHE A 109 7.82 -26.47 3.37
N ALA A 110 6.94 -25.56 3.82
CA ALA A 110 7.36 -24.51 4.72
C ALA A 110 7.63 -25.11 6.12
N PRO A 111 8.82 -24.91 6.71
CA PRO A 111 9.06 -25.31 8.10
C PRO A 111 7.99 -24.67 8.98
N SER A 112 7.44 -25.45 9.95
CA SER A 112 6.39 -24.97 10.87
C SER A 112 6.76 -23.69 11.63
N GLU A 113 8.05 -23.36 11.68
CA GLU A 113 8.62 -22.13 12.24
C GLU A 113 8.52 -20.94 11.30
N LEU A 114 8.37 -21.18 9.98
CA LEU A 114 8.15 -20.13 8.96
C LEU A 114 6.66 -19.77 8.82
N LEU A 115 5.76 -20.64 9.28
CA LEU A 115 4.30 -20.45 9.16
C LEU A 115 3.69 -19.76 10.40
N GLY A 116 4.50 -19.17 11.29
CA GLY A 116 4.03 -18.57 12.54
C GLY A 116 3.71 -19.62 13.64
N LYS A 117 3.50 -19.16 14.86
CA LYS A 117 3.41 -20.01 16.05
C LYS A 117 2.11 -20.82 16.20
N ASN A 118 1.11 -20.63 15.35
CA ASN A 118 -0.20 -21.27 15.48
C ASN A 118 -0.29 -22.54 14.63
N LYS A 119 0.49 -23.56 15.02
CA LYS A 119 0.48 -24.88 14.40
C LYS A 119 -0.88 -25.61 14.47
N ALA A 120 -1.79 -25.16 15.35
CA ALA A 120 -3.14 -25.74 15.48
C ALA A 120 -4.08 -25.33 14.34
N ASP A 121 -3.78 -24.23 13.65
CA ASP A 121 -4.68 -23.64 12.64
C ASP A 121 -4.31 -24.01 11.20
N SER A 122 -3.07 -24.48 10.96
CA SER A 122 -2.58 -24.79 9.61
C SER A 122 -3.34 -25.94 8.91
N ASP A 123 -3.95 -26.83 9.67
CA ASP A 123 -4.71 -27.97 9.11
C ASP A 123 -6.20 -27.64 8.85
N ASN A 124 -6.66 -26.45 9.25
CA ASN A 124 -8.07 -26.03 9.19
C ASN A 124 -8.30 -24.77 8.33
N TRP A 125 -7.54 -24.59 7.27
CA TRP A 125 -7.87 -23.56 6.25
C TRP A 125 -9.19 -23.98 5.56
N VAL A 126 -10.29 -23.74 6.24
CA VAL A 126 -11.62 -23.99 5.67
C VAL A 126 -11.89 -22.88 4.68
N ILE A 127 -12.04 -23.27 3.42
CA ILE A 127 -12.53 -22.37 2.37
C ILE A 127 -13.98 -22.05 2.75
N ARG A 128 -14.24 -20.87 3.28
CA ARG A 128 -15.60 -20.37 3.41
C ARG A 128 -16.09 -19.86 2.06
N SER A 129 -17.41 -19.85 1.92
CA SER A 129 -18.08 -19.46 0.68
C SER A 129 -18.05 -17.95 0.40
N ASP A 130 -17.64 -17.14 1.40
CA ASP A 130 -17.67 -15.68 1.29
C ASP A 130 -16.46 -15.19 0.48
N SER A 131 -16.67 -14.21 -0.38
CA SER A 131 -15.61 -13.57 -1.16
C SER A 131 -14.72 -12.71 -0.26
N PHE A 132 -13.49 -12.46 -0.71
CA PHE A 132 -12.60 -11.53 -0.01
C PHE A 132 -13.25 -10.15 0.19
N GLU A 133 -13.97 -9.65 -0.84
CA GLU A 133 -14.69 -8.39 -0.77
C GLU A 133 -15.74 -8.37 0.35
N GLU A 134 -16.56 -9.42 0.47
CA GLU A 134 -17.58 -9.51 1.51
C GLU A 134 -16.97 -9.48 2.91
N VAL A 135 -15.89 -10.22 3.12
CA VAL A 135 -15.16 -10.20 4.39
C VAL A 135 -14.51 -8.83 4.63
N PHE A 136 -13.90 -8.22 3.62
CA PHE A 136 -13.31 -6.89 3.71
C PHE A 136 -14.36 -5.84 4.10
N LYS A 137 -15.52 -5.82 3.43
CA LYS A 137 -16.64 -4.94 3.75
C LYS A 137 -17.15 -5.18 5.18
N ALA A 138 -17.38 -6.43 5.54
CA ALA A 138 -17.92 -6.79 6.85
C ALA A 138 -16.95 -6.42 7.97
N ARG A 139 -15.66 -6.70 7.84
CA ARG A 139 -14.65 -6.39 8.85
C ARG A 139 -14.40 -4.91 9.00
N THR A 140 -14.34 -4.17 7.88
CA THR A 140 -14.25 -2.70 7.91
C THR A 140 -15.44 -2.10 8.68
N TRP A 141 -16.67 -2.53 8.35
CA TRP A 141 -17.87 -2.05 9.04
C TRP A 141 -17.91 -2.44 10.51
N GLN A 142 -17.70 -3.71 10.83
CA GLN A 142 -17.75 -4.20 12.23
C GLN A 142 -16.76 -3.46 13.12
N HIS A 143 -15.59 -3.15 12.59
CA HIS A 143 -14.53 -2.54 13.37
C HIS A 143 -14.75 -1.04 13.57
N LEU A 144 -15.02 -0.31 12.49
CA LEU A 144 -15.16 1.14 12.54
C LEU A 144 -16.57 1.60 12.93
N GLN A 145 -17.59 0.74 12.85
CA GLN A 145 -19.02 1.07 13.00
C GLN A 145 -19.48 2.22 12.07
N ASP A 146 -18.61 2.66 11.18
CA ASP A 146 -18.79 3.74 10.24
C ASP A 146 -17.80 3.60 9.09
N ALA A 147 -18.24 3.85 7.85
CA ALA A 147 -17.39 3.89 6.67
C ALA A 147 -16.78 5.28 6.41
N SER A 148 -17.10 6.29 7.22
CA SER A 148 -16.71 7.69 7.00
C SER A 148 -15.18 7.92 7.04
N LEU A 149 -14.44 6.97 7.60
CA LEU A 149 -12.97 6.97 7.56
C LEU A 149 -12.42 6.78 6.14
N PHE A 150 -13.19 6.16 5.27
CA PHE A 150 -12.79 5.97 3.87
C PHE A 150 -13.44 7.03 2.96
N TYR A 151 -12.66 7.51 1.99
CA TYR A 151 -13.17 8.44 0.99
C TYR A 151 -14.05 7.75 -0.05
N ASN A 152 -13.60 6.62 -0.55
CA ASN A 152 -14.14 5.92 -1.72
C ASN A 152 -14.56 4.47 -1.41
N PHE A 153 -15.23 4.28 -0.28
CA PHE A 153 -15.71 2.96 0.12
C PHE A 153 -17.12 3.08 0.70
N ALA A 154 -18.04 2.31 0.13
CA ALA A 154 -19.39 2.14 0.67
C ALA A 154 -19.45 0.83 1.47
N ALA A 155 -19.59 0.93 2.77
CA ALA A 155 -19.84 -0.24 3.61
C ALA A 155 -21.33 -0.54 3.68
N PRO A 156 -21.75 -1.82 3.73
CA PRO A 156 -23.14 -2.17 3.93
C PRO A 156 -23.62 -1.64 5.29
N ASN A 157 -24.61 -0.77 5.28
CA ASN A 157 -25.25 -0.32 6.50
C ASN A 157 -26.42 -1.26 6.83
N PRO A 158 -26.37 -2.05 7.90
CA PRO A 158 -27.48 -2.92 8.32
C PRO A 158 -28.79 -2.15 8.59
N GLY A 159 -28.74 -0.83 8.72
CA GLY A 159 -29.88 0.06 8.95
C GLY A 159 -30.49 0.70 7.69
N GLY A 160 -29.99 0.41 6.49
CA GLY A 160 -30.70 0.66 5.22
C GLY A 160 -30.48 1.99 4.53
N SER A 161 -29.45 2.79 4.85
CA SER A 161 -29.01 3.89 3.97
C SER A 161 -27.72 3.47 3.28
N GLU A 162 -27.76 3.24 1.97
CA GLU A 162 -26.54 3.04 1.19
C GLU A 162 -25.74 4.33 1.21
N THR A 163 -24.55 4.27 1.81
CA THR A 163 -23.55 5.33 1.61
C THR A 163 -22.98 5.14 0.20
N THR A 164 -23.14 6.12 -0.65
CA THR A 164 -22.46 6.11 -1.95
C THR A 164 -20.99 6.40 -1.76
N ALA A 165 -20.12 5.50 -2.26
CA ALA A 165 -18.70 5.77 -2.33
C ALA A 165 -18.42 6.96 -3.26
N SER A 166 -17.51 7.85 -2.87
CA SER A 166 -17.04 8.90 -3.77
C SER A 166 -16.03 8.29 -4.74
N ALA A 167 -16.20 8.51 -6.03
CA ALA A 167 -15.19 8.07 -7.00
C ALA A 167 -13.94 8.94 -6.91
N LEU A 168 -12.76 8.33 -6.98
CA LEU A 168 -11.54 9.08 -7.22
C LEU A 168 -11.54 9.53 -8.68
N THR A 169 -11.46 10.84 -8.90
CA THR A 169 -11.41 11.43 -10.23
C THR A 169 -10.15 12.29 -10.40
N PRO A 170 -9.79 12.71 -11.61
CA PRO A 170 -8.68 13.64 -11.82
C PRO A 170 -8.87 15.00 -11.11
N GLU A 171 -10.10 15.34 -10.78
CA GLU A 171 -10.48 16.58 -10.09
C GLU A 171 -10.53 16.43 -8.58
N THR A 172 -10.41 15.20 -8.04
CA THR A 172 -10.38 14.97 -6.59
C THR A 172 -9.19 15.70 -5.96
N THR A 173 -9.48 16.57 -5.02
CA THR A 173 -8.49 17.43 -4.36
C THR A 173 -8.06 16.87 -3.01
N LEU A 174 -7.00 17.47 -2.46
CA LEU A 174 -6.54 17.12 -1.12
C LEU A 174 -7.61 17.45 -0.05
N GLU A 175 -8.41 18.51 -0.22
CA GLU A 175 -9.52 18.85 0.66
C GLU A 175 -10.53 17.71 0.77
N ASP A 176 -10.88 17.08 -0.35
CA ASP A 176 -11.87 15.99 -0.40
C ASP A 176 -11.45 14.76 0.41
N VAL A 177 -10.15 14.51 0.52
CA VAL A 177 -9.59 13.30 1.14
C VAL A 177 -8.95 13.54 2.50
N ARG A 178 -8.87 14.79 2.98
CA ARG A 178 -8.31 15.07 4.32
C ARG A 178 -9.08 14.32 5.41
N GLY A 179 -8.34 13.76 6.37
CA GLY A 179 -8.89 12.95 7.46
C GLY A 179 -9.39 11.57 7.02
N LYS A 180 -9.10 11.14 5.79
CA LYS A 180 -9.65 9.91 5.22
C LYS A 180 -8.58 8.99 4.66
N ILE A 181 -8.98 7.73 4.48
CA ILE A 181 -8.25 6.71 3.73
C ILE A 181 -8.79 6.68 2.30
N VAL A 182 -7.91 6.78 1.32
CA VAL A 182 -8.19 6.53 -0.09
C VAL A 182 -7.81 5.09 -0.40
N LEU A 183 -8.80 4.24 -0.66
CA LEU A 183 -8.59 2.83 -0.95
C LEU A 183 -8.22 2.61 -2.42
N LEU A 184 -7.11 1.92 -2.65
CA LEU A 184 -6.65 1.43 -3.93
C LEU A 184 -6.78 -0.10 -3.93
N ARG A 185 -7.81 -0.62 -4.60
CA ARG A 185 -8.23 -2.01 -4.52
C ARG A 185 -7.49 -2.90 -5.52
N ARG A 186 -6.74 -3.88 -5.03
CA ARG A 186 -6.06 -4.92 -5.82
C ARG A 186 -6.61 -6.31 -5.53
N PHE A 187 -7.93 -6.41 -5.43
CA PHE A 187 -8.69 -7.67 -5.30
C PHE A 187 -9.99 -7.54 -6.09
N GLU A 188 -10.60 -8.65 -6.47
CA GLU A 188 -11.89 -8.65 -7.17
C GLU A 188 -12.98 -8.06 -6.28
N GLY A 189 -13.74 -7.12 -6.82
CA GLY A 189 -14.79 -6.43 -6.06
C GLY A 189 -15.61 -5.45 -6.89
N SER A 190 -16.64 -4.92 -6.26
CA SER A 190 -17.60 -3.99 -6.88
C SER A 190 -17.06 -2.56 -6.99
N ASP A 191 -17.66 -1.76 -7.87
CA ASP A 191 -17.22 -0.38 -8.16
C ASP A 191 -17.39 0.59 -6.99
N ASP A 192 -18.12 0.20 -5.95
CA ASP A 192 -18.30 0.97 -4.72
C ASP A 192 -17.19 0.70 -3.66
N VAL A 193 -16.18 -0.07 -4.01
CA VAL A 193 -15.05 -0.43 -3.16
C VAL A 193 -13.75 0.06 -3.75
N GLY A 194 -13.36 1.26 -3.42
CA GLY A 194 -12.06 1.79 -3.77
C GLY A 194 -11.84 2.07 -5.27
N VAL A 195 -10.63 2.48 -5.60
CA VAL A 195 -10.17 2.57 -7.00
C VAL A 195 -9.82 1.17 -7.47
N ASP A 196 -10.36 0.76 -8.62
CA ASP A 196 -10.07 -0.54 -9.20
C ASP A 196 -8.65 -0.59 -9.80
N LEU A 197 -7.76 -1.28 -9.11
CA LEU A 197 -6.42 -1.65 -9.54
C LEU A 197 -6.26 -3.18 -9.68
N THR A 198 -7.34 -3.90 -9.94
CA THR A 198 -7.33 -5.36 -10.10
C THR A 198 -6.46 -5.79 -11.28
N TYR A 199 -6.48 -5.01 -12.38
CA TYR A 199 -5.53 -5.22 -13.47
C TYR A 199 -4.12 -4.79 -13.04
N TRP A 200 -3.32 -5.77 -12.62
CA TRP A 200 -1.95 -5.55 -12.16
C TRP A 200 -1.03 -6.67 -12.68
N PRO A 201 -0.48 -6.52 -13.89
CA PRO A 201 0.41 -7.52 -14.47
C PRO A 201 1.70 -7.64 -13.66
N GLU A 202 2.04 -8.87 -13.30
CA GLU A 202 3.20 -9.18 -12.45
C GLU A 202 4.54 -8.77 -13.08
N ASN A 203 5.41 -8.18 -12.29
CA ASN A 203 6.78 -7.83 -12.65
C ASN A 203 6.90 -6.93 -13.89
N GLN A 204 6.02 -5.92 -14.02
CA GLN A 204 5.96 -5.04 -15.20
C GLN A 204 5.89 -3.56 -14.80
N THR A 205 6.23 -2.70 -15.77
CA THR A 205 5.78 -1.30 -15.80
C THR A 205 4.59 -1.24 -16.73
N PHE A 206 3.48 -0.66 -16.29
CA PHE A 206 2.24 -0.64 -17.07
C PHE A 206 1.40 0.59 -16.77
N ARG A 207 0.50 0.92 -17.71
CA ARG A 207 -0.48 1.97 -17.57
C ARG A 207 -1.89 1.39 -17.74
N SER A 208 -2.81 1.77 -16.87
CA SER A 208 -4.21 1.40 -16.97
C SER A 208 -4.96 2.25 -18.01
N ALA A 209 -6.11 1.74 -18.44
CA ALA A 209 -7.07 2.50 -19.26
C ALA A 209 -8.16 3.18 -18.41
N ALA A 210 -8.05 3.18 -17.07
CA ALA A 210 -9.00 3.80 -16.16
C ALA A 210 -8.92 5.33 -16.20
N ILE A 211 -9.87 6.01 -15.53
CA ILE A 211 -9.86 7.47 -15.33
C ILE A 211 -10.09 7.74 -13.83
N PRO A 212 -9.10 8.30 -13.10
CA PRO A 212 -7.75 8.61 -13.58
C PRO A 212 -7.01 7.36 -14.04
N ALA A 213 -6.16 7.50 -15.05
CA ALA A 213 -5.25 6.42 -15.35
C ALA A 213 -4.24 6.28 -14.22
N TYR A 214 -3.85 5.05 -13.92
CA TYR A 214 -2.71 4.79 -13.04
C TYR A 214 -1.56 4.22 -13.86
N ASP A 215 -0.38 4.78 -13.64
CA ASP A 215 0.87 4.38 -14.24
C ASP A 215 1.74 3.78 -13.15
N VAL A 216 2.13 2.53 -13.30
CA VAL A 216 2.76 1.75 -12.22
C VAL A 216 4.07 1.16 -12.68
N HIS A 217 5.13 1.41 -11.92
CA HIS A 217 6.39 0.68 -12.02
C HIS A 217 6.48 -0.34 -10.90
N ASP A 218 6.36 -1.63 -11.24
CA ASP A 218 6.45 -2.76 -10.31
C ASP A 218 7.30 -3.90 -10.91
N ARG A 219 8.46 -3.54 -11.55
CA ARG A 219 9.45 -4.54 -11.95
C ARG A 219 10.38 -4.83 -10.79
N TYR A 220 10.34 -6.07 -10.29
CA TYR A 220 11.01 -6.46 -9.06
C TYR A 220 11.87 -7.73 -9.17
N GLN A 221 11.73 -8.52 -10.23
CA GLN A 221 12.46 -9.78 -10.41
C GLN A 221 13.50 -9.70 -11.51
N GLY A 222 14.63 -10.40 -11.29
CA GLY A 222 15.66 -10.62 -12.30
C GLY A 222 16.48 -9.38 -12.66
N LEU A 223 16.45 -8.35 -11.82
CA LEU A 223 17.16 -7.09 -12.04
C LEU A 223 18.46 -7.04 -11.23
N LYS A 224 19.46 -6.34 -11.74
CA LYS A 224 20.60 -5.86 -10.95
C LYS A 224 20.23 -4.54 -10.27
N ASP A 225 20.93 -4.18 -9.20
CA ASP A 225 20.69 -2.94 -8.46
C ASP A 225 20.70 -1.71 -9.35
N GLU A 226 21.68 -1.63 -10.26
CA GLU A 226 21.81 -0.53 -11.22
C GLU A 226 20.59 -0.44 -12.15
N GLU A 227 20.18 -1.56 -12.72
CA GLU A 227 19.03 -1.62 -13.63
C GLU A 227 17.73 -1.25 -12.89
N LYS A 228 17.56 -1.72 -11.65
CA LYS A 228 16.40 -1.35 -10.83
C LYS A 228 16.38 0.15 -10.55
N TYR A 229 17.52 0.73 -10.17
CA TYR A 229 17.62 2.16 -9.92
C TYR A 229 17.29 2.99 -11.16
N GLU A 230 17.86 2.64 -12.32
CA GLU A 230 17.58 3.33 -13.58
C GLU A 230 16.10 3.31 -13.94
N LEU A 231 15.43 2.16 -13.76
CA LEU A 231 13.98 2.03 -14.01
C LEU A 231 13.15 2.86 -13.04
N VAL A 232 13.52 2.91 -11.76
CA VAL A 232 12.86 3.77 -10.76
C VAL A 232 12.98 5.23 -11.19
N VAL A 233 14.19 5.71 -11.46
CA VAL A 233 14.42 7.11 -11.86
C VAL A 233 13.68 7.45 -13.15
N ALA A 234 13.71 6.56 -14.14
CA ALA A 234 12.99 6.77 -15.40
C ALA A 234 11.49 6.99 -15.16
N HIS A 235 10.87 6.19 -14.30
CA HIS A 235 9.45 6.31 -13.98
C HIS A 235 9.13 7.59 -13.18
N LEU A 236 10.02 8.01 -12.25
CA LEU A 236 9.88 9.31 -11.58
C LEU A 236 9.97 10.49 -12.55
N GLU A 237 10.84 10.40 -13.56
CA GLU A 237 10.93 11.41 -14.62
C GLU A 237 9.70 11.41 -15.53
N GLU A 238 9.08 10.26 -15.77
CA GLU A 238 7.79 10.17 -16.45
C GLU A 238 6.68 10.82 -15.61
N ALA A 239 6.65 10.56 -14.30
CA ALA A 239 5.71 11.20 -13.40
C ALA A 239 5.83 12.73 -13.41
N LYS A 240 7.05 13.29 -13.42
CA LYS A 240 7.28 14.74 -13.48
C LYS A 240 6.73 15.39 -14.76
N LYS A 241 6.80 14.68 -15.89
CA LYS A 241 6.45 15.17 -17.23
C LYS A 241 5.02 14.80 -17.65
N GLY A 242 4.43 13.79 -17.01
CA GLY A 242 3.15 13.23 -17.39
C GLY A 242 1.95 14.11 -17.02
N ASP A 243 0.78 13.68 -17.43
CA ASP A 243 -0.46 14.38 -17.12
C ASP A 243 -0.69 14.39 -15.61
N LEU A 244 -0.95 15.55 -15.03
CA LEU A 244 -1.27 15.69 -13.59
C LEU A 244 -2.57 15.00 -13.19
N LYS A 245 -3.38 14.60 -14.16
CA LYS A 245 -4.60 13.82 -13.94
C LYS A 245 -4.36 12.34 -13.70
N ASP A 246 -3.14 11.85 -13.95
CA ASP A 246 -2.79 10.45 -13.79
C ASP A 246 -2.12 10.18 -12.45
N LEU A 247 -2.43 9.03 -11.86
CA LEU A 247 -1.81 8.55 -10.62
C LEU A 247 -0.56 7.73 -10.95
N TYR A 248 0.60 8.16 -10.47
CA TYR A 248 1.86 7.44 -10.63
C TYR A 248 2.23 6.70 -9.34
N ILE A 249 2.59 5.42 -9.47
CA ILE A 249 3.01 4.56 -8.35
C ILE A 249 4.31 3.86 -8.72
N THR A 250 5.37 4.15 -8.00
CA THR A 250 6.71 3.61 -8.23
C THR A 250 7.13 2.72 -7.07
N PHE A 251 7.34 1.42 -7.31
CA PHE A 251 7.96 0.53 -6.34
C PHE A 251 9.48 0.56 -6.51
N SER A 252 10.19 1.04 -5.49
CA SER A 252 11.67 0.97 -5.46
C SER A 252 12.18 -0.38 -4.97
N SER A 253 11.32 -1.22 -4.43
CA SER A 253 11.60 -2.57 -3.93
C SER A 253 11.94 -3.55 -5.05
N ALA A 254 12.75 -4.58 -4.72
CA ALA A 254 13.03 -5.69 -5.60
C ALA A 254 13.27 -6.99 -4.82
N VAL A 255 13.05 -8.13 -5.50
CA VAL A 255 13.24 -9.46 -4.90
C VAL A 255 14.71 -9.87 -4.96
N GLY A 256 15.28 -10.14 -3.78
CA GLY A 256 16.59 -10.71 -3.57
C GLY A 256 16.54 -11.79 -2.48
N LEU A 257 17.70 -12.21 -1.99
CA LEU A 257 17.76 -13.08 -0.81
C LEU A 257 17.13 -12.42 0.41
N LYS A 258 17.21 -11.09 0.50
CA LYS A 258 16.56 -10.23 1.48
C LYS A 258 16.24 -8.88 0.81
N ALA A 259 15.09 -8.31 1.07
CA ALA A 259 14.68 -7.00 0.58
C ALA A 259 15.67 -5.89 0.98
N HIS A 260 16.26 -6.00 2.16
CA HIS A 260 17.25 -5.06 2.70
C HIS A 260 18.46 -4.86 1.77
N GLY A 261 18.93 -5.90 1.10
CA GLY A 261 20.09 -5.78 0.20
C GLY A 261 19.89 -4.81 -0.97
N TYR A 262 18.67 -4.77 -1.53
CA TYR A 262 18.31 -3.77 -2.55
C TYR A 262 18.11 -2.38 -1.93
N ALA A 263 17.44 -2.29 -0.79
CA ALA A 263 17.19 -1.02 -0.10
C ALA A 263 18.49 -0.29 0.25
N GLU A 264 19.51 -1.00 0.78
CA GLU A 264 20.84 -0.43 1.09
C GLU A 264 21.51 0.25 -0.12
N VAL A 265 21.24 -0.21 -1.34
CA VAL A 265 21.82 0.35 -2.56
C VAL A 265 20.92 1.40 -3.21
N ILE A 266 19.61 1.11 -3.28
CA ILE A 266 18.65 1.94 -4.01
C ILE A 266 18.29 3.21 -3.22
N ASN A 267 18.02 3.10 -1.91
CA ASN A 267 17.53 4.22 -1.13
C ASN A 267 18.50 5.41 -1.04
N PRO A 268 19.82 5.23 -0.79
CA PRO A 268 20.75 6.35 -0.81
C PRO A 268 20.80 7.05 -2.17
N ARG A 269 20.81 6.29 -3.25
CA ARG A 269 20.84 6.83 -4.62
C ARG A 269 19.54 7.56 -4.99
N LEU A 270 18.40 7.00 -4.55
CA LEU A 270 17.10 7.65 -4.71
C LEU A 270 17.06 8.98 -3.93
N ASN A 271 17.61 8.99 -2.72
CA ASN A 271 17.72 10.20 -1.91
C ASN A 271 18.57 11.27 -2.61
N ASP A 272 19.74 10.91 -3.14
CA ASP A 272 20.61 11.83 -3.87
C ASP A 272 19.91 12.37 -5.13
N TYR A 273 19.24 11.50 -5.90
CA TYR A 273 18.43 11.91 -7.04
C TYR A 273 17.36 12.95 -6.65
N LEU A 274 16.63 12.74 -5.54
CA LEU A 274 15.59 13.67 -5.10
C LEU A 274 16.17 15.04 -4.66
N VAL A 275 17.36 15.02 -4.04
CA VAL A 275 18.06 16.26 -3.63
C VAL A 275 18.56 17.05 -4.84
N GLU A 276 19.09 16.38 -5.86
CA GLU A 276 19.68 17.00 -7.03
C GLU A 276 18.63 17.42 -8.09
N SER A 277 17.45 16.78 -8.04
CA SER A 277 16.38 17.01 -9.01
C SER A 277 15.66 18.33 -8.80
N ALA A 278 15.22 18.94 -9.89
CA ALA A 278 14.24 20.02 -9.83
C ALA A 278 12.93 19.52 -9.18
N LYS A 279 12.29 20.38 -8.40
CA LYS A 279 10.97 20.10 -7.82
C LYS A 279 9.96 19.75 -8.91
N GLY A 280 9.06 18.85 -8.57
CA GLY A 280 7.99 18.41 -9.44
C GLY A 280 7.41 17.09 -8.92
N ARG A 281 6.18 16.80 -9.29
CA ARG A 281 5.49 15.60 -8.87
C ARG A 281 6.29 14.33 -9.19
N VAL A 282 6.53 13.49 -8.19
CA VAL A 282 7.12 12.15 -8.36
C VAL A 282 6.10 11.03 -8.13
N GLY A 283 4.85 11.37 -7.78
CA GLY A 283 3.81 10.39 -7.48
C GLY A 283 4.04 9.66 -6.15
N ILE A 284 3.45 8.49 -6.00
CA ILE A 284 3.64 7.61 -4.86
C ILE A 284 4.94 6.83 -5.05
N ILE A 285 5.80 6.79 -4.03
CA ILE A 285 7.00 5.95 -4.03
C ILE A 285 6.88 4.93 -2.89
N ALA A 286 6.74 3.64 -3.22
CA ALA A 286 6.69 2.54 -2.27
C ALA A 286 8.09 1.99 -2.01
N ILE A 287 8.58 2.16 -0.77
CA ILE A 287 9.99 1.99 -0.37
C ILE A 287 10.10 0.86 0.66
N ASP A 288 11.15 0.04 0.56
CA ASP A 288 11.58 -0.87 1.62
C ASP A 288 12.57 -0.14 2.54
N PHE A 289 12.49 -0.37 3.87
CA PHE A 289 13.41 0.21 4.86
C PHE A 289 13.61 1.72 4.67
N PHE A 290 12.48 2.42 4.61
CA PHE A 290 12.36 3.84 4.23
C PHE A 290 13.15 4.81 5.10
N GLU A 291 13.54 4.41 6.32
CA GLU A 291 14.31 5.19 7.27
C GLU A 291 15.81 5.27 6.93
N GLU A 292 16.25 4.58 5.90
CA GLU A 292 17.65 4.52 5.47
C GLU A 292 17.80 5.01 4.02
N PRO A 293 18.30 6.25 3.79
CA PRO A 293 18.75 7.25 4.77
C PRO A 293 17.59 8.03 5.42
N PRO A 294 17.80 8.63 6.60
CA PRO A 294 16.74 9.31 7.37
C PRO A 294 16.05 10.46 6.62
N GLU A 295 16.74 11.09 5.67
CA GLU A 295 16.23 12.23 4.91
C GLU A 295 15.32 11.83 3.73
N LEU A 296 15.29 10.55 3.34
CA LEU A 296 14.61 10.08 2.14
C LEU A 296 13.13 10.48 2.11
N VAL A 297 12.39 10.19 3.18
CA VAL A 297 10.97 10.56 3.28
C VAL A 297 10.77 12.08 3.16
N SER A 298 11.61 12.86 3.86
CA SER A 298 11.51 14.33 3.82
C SER A 298 11.81 14.88 2.44
N ASN A 299 12.71 14.23 1.68
CA ASN A 299 13.05 14.65 0.33
C ASN A 299 11.96 14.29 -0.69
N VAL A 300 11.23 13.17 -0.51
CA VAL A 300 10.00 12.92 -1.28
C VAL A 300 8.95 14.00 -1.01
N ILE A 301 8.72 14.34 0.27
CA ILE A 301 7.75 15.39 0.66
C ILE A 301 8.10 16.75 0.05
N LYS A 302 9.38 17.12 -0.02
CA LYS A 302 9.84 18.38 -0.60
C LYS A 302 9.60 18.52 -2.11
N MET A 303 9.28 17.41 -2.79
CA MET A 303 8.96 17.44 -4.22
C MET A 303 7.58 18.04 -4.53
N ASN A 304 6.69 18.20 -3.53
CA ASN A 304 5.41 18.91 -3.61
C ASN A 304 5.58 20.42 -3.81
#